data_4d73950f6e609a10886d1afcdac798fa
#
_entry.id   4d73950f6e609a10886d1afcdac798fa
#
_cell.length_a   1.000
_cell.length_b   1.000
_cell.length_c   1.000
_cell.angle_alpha   90.00
_cell.angle_beta   90.00
_cell.angle_gamma   90.00
#
_symmetry.space_group_name_H-M   'P 1'
#
loop_
_entity.id
_entity.type
_entity.pdbx_description
1 polymer ?
#
loop_
_entity_poly.entity_id
_entity_poly.type
_entity_poly.pdbx_seq_one_letter_code
_entity_poly.pdbx_strand_id
1 'polypeptide(L)'
;ALEDEEVSKMSGQLFAVAEKGYKLDLIQALFGSVGWAVFQIFQVICLAFTGYLAIGGKIQAGDITLYQSYFATVVNQVSSIVTLLPTIAKGIESVNSIGEVLLSEDVEDNEGKEKLEQVTGTFDFEDVCFHYKNNEHNVLNHLNLHVKAGETIALVGESGAGKSTILNLVIGFHQAESGKVLIDGKDLSKIDLRTYRKHLAVVPQTSILFSGTIRDNITYGCENVSEEELQNVIKAANLSDLIASLPKGLDTMVGEHGGKLSGGQRQRISIARALIRDPKVIVLDEATSALDSISEKLIQQALNNLTEGRTTFIVAHRLSTIRDADRIAVIADGHCTEYGTYDELMALKGEFYQLKQIQS
;
A
#
# COMPACT_ATOMS: atom_id res chain seq x y z
N ALA A 1 30.31 0.79 11.31
CA ALA A 1 30.93 0.67 9.97
C ALA A 1 29.93 1.00 8.83
N LEU A 2 28.68 0.57 8.91
CA LEU A 2 27.63 0.89 7.94
C LEU A 2 27.07 2.31 8.13
N GLU A 3 27.06 2.83 9.34
CA GLU A 3 26.55 4.20 9.65
C GLU A 3 27.36 5.28 8.94
N ASP A 4 28.70 5.15 8.95
CA ASP A 4 29.58 6.13 8.30
C ASP A 4 29.43 6.09 6.76
N GLU A 5 29.17 4.92 6.18
CA GLU A 5 28.93 4.75 4.76
C GLU A 5 27.57 5.35 4.35
N GLU A 6 26.51 5.10 5.12
CA GLU A 6 25.19 5.68 4.88
C GLU A 6 25.17 7.20 5.09
N VAL A 7 25.84 7.70 6.11
CA VAL A 7 26.02 9.16 6.34
C VAL A 7 26.78 9.79 5.16
N SER A 8 27.83 9.14 4.67
CA SER A 8 28.57 9.61 3.51
C SER A 8 27.70 9.63 2.24
N LYS A 9 26.90 8.60 2.01
CA LYS A 9 25.97 8.51 0.87
C LYS A 9 24.87 9.57 0.95
N MET A 10 24.25 9.74 2.11
CA MET A 10 23.26 10.81 2.35
C MET A 10 23.85 12.20 2.19
N SER A 11 25.06 12.44 2.73
CA SER A 11 25.74 13.72 2.57
C SER A 11 26.05 14.00 1.10
N GLY A 12 26.47 12.99 0.32
CA GLY A 12 26.66 13.11 -1.12
C GLY A 12 25.37 13.50 -1.88
N GLN A 13 24.24 12.93 -1.52
CA GLN A 13 22.95 13.28 -2.11
C GLN A 13 22.51 14.71 -1.72
N LEU A 14 22.70 15.09 -0.45
CA LEU A 14 22.43 16.45 0.03
C LEU A 14 23.31 17.49 -0.68
N PHE A 15 24.59 17.20 -0.87
CA PHE A 15 25.49 18.06 -1.65
C PHE A 15 25.04 18.22 -3.10
N ALA A 16 24.60 17.15 -3.75
CA ALA A 16 24.09 17.22 -5.13
C ALA A 16 22.80 18.08 -5.24
N VAL A 17 21.90 17.99 -4.26
CA VAL A 17 20.70 18.86 -4.18
C VAL A 17 21.10 20.30 -3.91
N ALA A 18 22.00 20.55 -2.96
CA ALA A 18 22.50 21.88 -2.64
C ALA A 18 23.22 22.52 -3.84
N GLU A 19 24.03 21.78 -4.59
CA GLU A 19 24.71 22.27 -5.80
C GLU A 19 23.70 22.68 -6.90
N LYS A 20 22.67 21.86 -7.12
CA LYS A 20 21.60 22.19 -8.08
C LYS A 20 20.82 23.42 -7.63
N GLY A 21 20.46 23.51 -6.33
CA GLY A 21 19.81 24.68 -5.76
C GLY A 21 20.66 25.93 -5.91
N TYR A 22 21.95 25.86 -5.58
CA TYR A 22 22.87 26.99 -5.73
C TYR A 22 23.00 27.48 -7.19
N LYS A 23 23.08 26.55 -8.15
CA LYS A 23 23.09 26.91 -9.59
C LYS A 23 21.81 27.63 -10.02
N LEU A 24 20.67 27.14 -9.53
CA LEU A 24 19.37 27.79 -9.81
C LEU A 24 19.32 29.22 -9.23
N ASP A 25 19.70 29.37 -7.96
CA ASP A 25 19.72 30.65 -7.27
C ASP A 25 20.71 31.63 -7.93
N LEU A 26 21.89 31.14 -8.37
CA LEU A 26 22.86 31.94 -9.10
C LEU A 26 22.31 32.47 -10.43
N ILE A 27 21.64 31.59 -11.20
CA ILE A 27 21.00 31.99 -12.47
C ILE A 27 19.91 33.02 -12.19
N GLN A 28 19.07 32.84 -11.20
CA GLN A 28 18.02 33.78 -10.82
C GLN A 28 18.60 35.13 -10.37
N ALA A 29 19.64 35.10 -9.56
CA ALA A 29 20.34 36.32 -9.12
C ALA A 29 20.97 37.08 -10.28
N LEU A 30 21.61 36.37 -11.23
CA LEU A 30 22.19 36.98 -12.42
C LEU A 30 21.10 37.64 -13.31
N PHE A 31 20.02 36.90 -13.58
CA PHE A 31 18.90 37.43 -14.35
C PHE A 31 18.27 38.65 -13.68
N GLY A 32 18.07 38.59 -12.36
CA GLY A 32 17.56 39.73 -11.59
C GLY A 32 18.49 40.93 -11.63
N SER A 33 19.79 40.72 -11.45
CA SER A 33 20.80 41.81 -11.46
C SER A 33 20.95 42.45 -12.83
N VAL A 34 20.96 41.65 -13.90
CA VAL A 34 21.02 42.16 -15.28
C VAL A 34 19.74 42.92 -15.61
N GLY A 35 18.58 42.41 -15.27
CA GLY A 35 17.30 43.06 -15.44
C GLY A 35 17.26 44.43 -14.73
N TRP A 36 17.71 44.46 -13.48
CA TRP A 36 17.81 45.71 -12.72
C TRP A 36 18.78 46.73 -13.36
N ALA A 37 19.96 46.30 -13.80
CA ALA A 37 20.94 47.18 -14.47
C ALA A 37 20.38 47.75 -15.77
N VAL A 38 19.74 46.95 -16.61
CA VAL A 38 19.08 47.39 -17.84
C VAL A 38 18.00 48.39 -17.52
N PHE A 39 17.21 48.16 -16.50
CA PHE A 39 16.18 49.12 -16.05
C PHE A 39 16.77 50.46 -15.64
N GLN A 40 17.85 50.50 -14.88
CA GLN A 40 18.53 51.71 -14.47
C GLN A 40 19.06 52.51 -15.67
N ILE A 41 19.60 51.83 -16.68
CA ILE A 41 20.04 52.47 -17.92
C ILE A 41 18.87 53.14 -18.63
N PHE A 42 17.74 52.44 -18.79
CA PHE A 42 16.56 53.04 -19.43
C PHE A 42 15.97 54.22 -18.62
N GLN A 43 16.05 54.18 -17.30
CA GLN A 43 15.61 55.27 -16.43
C GLN A 43 16.47 56.52 -16.64
N VAL A 44 17.80 56.34 -16.77
CA VAL A 44 18.70 57.47 -17.09
C VAL A 44 18.42 58.02 -18.48
N ILE A 45 18.20 57.17 -19.46
CA ILE A 45 17.81 57.61 -20.83
C ILE A 45 16.51 58.40 -20.81
N CYS A 46 15.50 57.92 -20.08
CA CYS A 46 14.20 58.59 -19.92
C CYS A 46 14.39 59.98 -19.27
N LEU A 47 15.23 60.07 -18.23
CA LEU A 47 15.55 61.32 -17.56
C LEU A 47 16.26 62.31 -18.52
N ALA A 48 17.28 61.85 -19.25
CA ALA A 48 18.01 62.70 -20.23
C ALA A 48 17.07 63.17 -21.35
N PHE A 49 16.20 62.32 -21.85
CA PHE A 49 15.25 62.66 -22.92
C PHE A 49 14.19 63.66 -22.44
N THR A 50 13.59 63.45 -21.28
CA THR A 50 12.62 64.36 -20.70
C THR A 50 13.26 65.70 -20.32
N GLY A 51 14.50 65.71 -19.82
CA GLY A 51 15.29 66.89 -19.56
C GLY A 51 15.57 67.69 -20.83
N TYR A 52 15.94 67.01 -21.92
CA TYR A 52 16.13 67.64 -23.23
C TYR A 52 14.84 68.31 -23.74
N LEU A 53 13.71 67.68 -23.61
CA LEU A 53 12.41 68.25 -23.98
C LEU A 53 12.02 69.44 -23.13
N ALA A 54 12.33 69.49 -21.86
CA ALA A 54 12.09 70.54 -20.93
C ALA A 54 12.94 71.78 -21.26
N ILE A 55 14.23 71.63 -21.56
CA ILE A 55 15.14 72.65 -21.98
C ILE A 55 14.66 73.29 -23.33
N GLY A 56 14.12 72.45 -24.22
CA GLY A 56 13.53 72.84 -25.47
C GLY A 56 12.15 73.57 -25.36
N GLY A 57 11.65 73.73 -24.14
CA GLY A 57 10.35 74.35 -23.85
C GLY A 57 9.11 73.56 -24.29
N LYS A 58 9.28 72.25 -24.61
CA LYS A 58 8.18 71.36 -25.04
C LYS A 58 7.37 70.76 -23.89
N ILE A 59 7.94 70.70 -22.71
CA ILE A 59 7.30 70.22 -21.47
C ILE A 59 7.73 71.13 -20.31
N GLN A 60 6.95 71.13 -19.21
CA GLN A 60 7.29 71.85 -17.98
C GLN A 60 8.30 71.06 -17.13
N ALA A 61 9.07 71.72 -16.28
CA ALA A 61 10.04 71.07 -15.41
C ALA A 61 9.40 70.02 -14.46
N GLY A 62 8.12 70.27 -14.06
CA GLY A 62 7.36 69.29 -13.25
C GLY A 62 6.98 67.99 -14.00
N ASP A 63 6.89 68.08 -15.34
CA ASP A 63 6.53 66.92 -16.16
C ASP A 63 7.63 65.83 -16.17
N ILE A 64 8.88 66.27 -15.93
CA ILE A 64 10.03 65.33 -15.84
C ILE A 64 9.76 64.27 -14.75
N THR A 65 9.30 64.68 -13.57
CA THR A 65 9.00 63.79 -12.46
C THR A 65 7.80 62.89 -12.76
N LEU A 66 6.80 63.46 -13.49
CA LEU A 66 5.62 62.72 -13.91
C LEU A 66 5.99 61.58 -14.88
N TYR A 67 6.77 61.87 -15.92
CA TYR A 67 7.23 60.87 -16.88
C TYR A 67 8.12 59.80 -16.24
N GLN A 68 9.00 60.21 -15.30
CA GLN A 68 9.80 59.26 -14.51
C GLN A 68 8.94 58.30 -13.68
N SER A 69 7.91 58.82 -13.03
CA SER A 69 6.97 58.03 -12.25
C SER A 69 6.17 57.06 -13.12
N TYR A 70 5.67 57.49 -14.28
CA TYR A 70 4.97 56.58 -15.20
C TYR A 70 5.89 55.50 -15.74
N PHE A 71 7.12 55.85 -16.13
CA PHE A 71 8.11 54.87 -16.58
C PHE A 71 8.41 53.84 -15.51
N ALA A 72 8.66 54.28 -14.28
CA ALA A 72 8.91 53.36 -13.15
C ALA A 72 7.70 52.45 -12.90
N THR A 73 6.49 52.98 -12.98
CA THR A 73 5.26 52.18 -12.80
C THR A 73 5.13 51.10 -13.86
N VAL A 74 5.31 51.44 -15.13
CA VAL A 74 5.22 50.47 -16.24
C VAL A 74 6.24 49.36 -16.08
N VAL A 75 7.49 49.70 -15.76
CA VAL A 75 8.56 48.70 -15.61
C VAL A 75 8.33 47.81 -14.40
N ASN A 76 7.87 48.38 -13.28
CA ASN A 76 7.52 47.58 -12.11
C ASN A 76 6.39 46.59 -12.40
N GLN A 77 5.37 46.99 -13.18
CA GLN A 77 4.30 46.07 -13.59
C GLN A 77 4.82 44.95 -14.51
N VAL A 78 5.67 45.25 -15.48
CA VAL A 78 6.29 44.26 -16.35
C VAL A 78 7.16 43.31 -15.53
N SER A 79 7.98 43.82 -14.62
CA SER A 79 8.80 43.02 -13.71
C SER A 79 7.96 42.08 -12.84
N SER A 80 6.83 42.57 -12.32
CA SER A 80 5.91 41.75 -11.53
C SER A 80 5.32 40.61 -12.34
N ILE A 81 4.97 40.82 -13.60
CA ILE A 81 4.49 39.76 -14.49
C ILE A 81 5.59 38.70 -14.72
N VAL A 82 6.81 39.12 -14.99
CA VAL A 82 7.95 38.19 -15.22
C VAL A 82 8.23 37.35 -13.98
N THR A 83 8.17 37.91 -12.78
CA THR A 83 8.40 37.20 -11.53
C THR A 83 7.28 36.18 -11.18
N LEU A 84 6.08 36.33 -11.76
CA LEU A 84 4.99 35.38 -11.61
C LEU A 84 5.19 34.07 -12.41
N LEU A 85 5.95 34.11 -13.51
CA LEU A 85 6.14 32.94 -14.38
C LEU A 85 6.64 31.68 -13.64
N PRO A 86 7.68 31.77 -12.78
CA PRO A 86 8.13 30.59 -12.00
C PRO A 86 7.06 30.06 -11.03
N THR A 87 6.24 30.96 -10.47
CA THR A 87 5.16 30.60 -9.55
C THR A 87 4.05 29.85 -10.29
N ILE A 88 3.68 30.34 -11.49
CA ILE A 88 2.72 29.68 -12.37
C ILE A 88 3.25 28.28 -12.78
N ALA A 89 4.52 28.20 -13.18
CA ALA A 89 5.13 26.91 -13.56
C ALA A 89 5.08 25.89 -12.41
N LYS A 90 5.41 26.29 -11.17
CA LYS A 90 5.28 25.44 -9.98
C LYS A 90 3.81 25.04 -9.71
N GLY A 91 2.87 25.96 -9.94
CA GLY A 91 1.44 25.68 -9.81
C GLY A 91 0.98 24.61 -10.80
N ILE A 92 1.38 24.72 -12.06
CA ILE A 92 1.07 23.72 -13.10
C ILE A 92 1.66 22.36 -12.74
N GLU A 93 2.93 22.30 -12.30
CA GLU A 93 3.57 21.05 -11.88
C GLU A 93 2.84 20.39 -10.70
N SER A 94 2.42 21.20 -9.73
CA SER A 94 1.60 20.70 -8.61
C SER A 94 0.26 20.13 -9.07
N VAL A 95 -0.41 20.80 -10.02
CA VAL A 95 -1.66 20.30 -10.61
C VAL A 95 -1.43 19.01 -11.38
N ASN A 96 -0.35 18.91 -12.16
CA ASN A 96 0.01 17.70 -12.88
C ASN A 96 0.26 16.53 -11.91
N SER A 97 1.03 16.74 -10.84
CA SER A 97 1.29 15.71 -9.83
C SER A 97 0.01 15.23 -9.13
N ILE A 98 -0.92 16.14 -8.84
CA ILE A 98 -2.24 15.77 -8.31
C ILE A 98 -3.04 15.01 -9.39
N GLY A 99 -2.97 15.47 -10.64
CA GLY A 99 -3.63 14.83 -11.78
C GLY A 99 -3.16 13.40 -12.00
N GLU A 100 -1.87 13.13 -11.90
CA GLU A 100 -1.31 11.77 -12.01
C GLU A 100 -1.94 10.81 -10.99
N VAL A 101 -2.17 11.29 -9.75
CA VAL A 101 -2.80 10.48 -8.71
C VAL A 101 -4.29 10.30 -8.96
N LEU A 102 -5.01 11.39 -9.29
CA LEU A 102 -6.46 11.36 -9.46
C LEU A 102 -6.91 10.67 -10.75
N LEU A 103 -6.10 10.73 -11.81
CA LEU A 103 -6.36 10.13 -13.12
C LEU A 103 -5.66 8.77 -13.28
N SER A 104 -5.05 8.23 -12.22
CA SER A 104 -4.44 6.92 -12.26
C SER A 104 -5.47 5.86 -12.64
N GLU A 105 -5.18 5.08 -13.66
CA GLU A 105 -6.00 3.93 -14.08
C GLU A 105 -5.91 2.75 -13.09
N ASP A 106 -4.97 2.81 -12.14
CA ASP A 106 -4.79 1.77 -11.12
C ASP A 106 -5.77 1.91 -9.93
N VAL A 107 -6.72 2.84 -10.00
CA VAL A 107 -7.80 2.96 -9.01
C VAL A 107 -8.86 1.91 -9.28
N GLU A 108 -9.21 1.17 -8.23
CA GLU A 108 -10.26 0.15 -8.30
C GLU A 108 -11.62 0.80 -8.64
N ASP A 109 -12.16 0.45 -9.81
CA ASP A 109 -13.49 0.88 -10.20
C ASP A 109 -14.56 -0.10 -9.67
N ASN A 110 -15.40 0.40 -8.77
CA ASN A 110 -16.55 -0.31 -8.20
C ASN A 110 -17.89 0.29 -8.65
N GLU A 111 -17.88 1.29 -9.56
CA GLU A 111 -19.11 1.96 -9.99
C GLU A 111 -19.99 1.02 -10.82
N GLY A 112 -21.27 0.92 -10.46
CA GLY A 112 -22.22 0.05 -11.15
C GLY A 112 -22.08 -1.45 -10.88
N LYS A 113 -21.09 -1.88 -10.06
CA LYS A 113 -20.91 -3.30 -9.71
C LYS A 113 -21.91 -3.78 -8.64
N GLU A 114 -22.15 -5.08 -8.63
CA GLU A 114 -23.07 -5.73 -7.68
C GLU A 114 -22.51 -5.66 -6.25
N LYS A 115 -23.33 -5.23 -5.30
CA LYS A 115 -22.99 -5.23 -3.88
C LYS A 115 -23.28 -6.59 -3.26
N LEU A 116 -22.35 -7.10 -2.46
CA LEU A 116 -22.54 -8.30 -1.65
C LEU A 116 -22.96 -7.92 -0.23
N GLU A 117 -24.20 -8.30 0.14
CA GLU A 117 -24.69 -8.13 1.51
C GLU A 117 -24.33 -9.31 2.41
N GLN A 118 -24.25 -10.49 1.84
CA GLN A 118 -23.92 -11.74 2.54
C GLN A 118 -22.95 -12.58 1.71
N VAL A 119 -22.05 -13.28 2.39
CA VAL A 119 -21.07 -14.19 1.81
C VAL A 119 -21.12 -15.50 2.59
N THR A 120 -21.24 -16.63 1.90
CA THR A 120 -21.09 -17.98 2.48
C THR A 120 -19.66 -18.46 2.41
N GLY A 121 -18.93 -18.09 1.34
CA GLY A 121 -17.52 -18.33 1.18
C GLY A 121 -17.15 -19.52 0.28
N THR A 122 -18.04 -19.94 -0.63
CA THR A 122 -17.66 -20.92 -1.67
C THR A 122 -16.88 -20.25 -2.77
N PHE A 123 -15.76 -20.85 -3.19
CA PHE A 123 -14.94 -20.33 -4.31
C PHE A 123 -14.83 -21.35 -5.43
N ASP A 124 -14.93 -20.84 -6.67
CA ASP A 124 -14.65 -21.58 -7.88
C ASP A 124 -13.68 -20.82 -8.77
N PHE A 125 -12.56 -21.43 -9.10
CA PHE A 125 -11.63 -20.96 -10.11
C PHE A 125 -11.90 -21.78 -11.37
N GLU A 126 -12.36 -21.12 -12.42
CA GLU A 126 -12.74 -21.75 -13.68
C GLU A 126 -11.78 -21.31 -14.79
N ASP A 127 -10.88 -22.18 -15.18
CA ASP A 127 -9.92 -22.00 -16.28
C ASP A 127 -9.11 -20.69 -16.18
N VAL A 128 -8.65 -20.35 -14.96
CA VAL A 128 -8.03 -19.06 -14.63
C VAL A 128 -6.61 -18.98 -15.16
N CYS A 129 -6.35 -17.96 -16.02
CA CYS A 129 -5.01 -17.55 -16.41
C CYS A 129 -4.71 -16.14 -15.88
N PHE A 130 -3.45 -15.93 -15.50
CA PHE A 130 -2.99 -14.64 -15.00
C PHE A 130 -1.49 -14.43 -15.24
N HIS A 131 -1.11 -13.22 -15.69
CA HIS A 131 0.28 -12.74 -15.67
C HIS A 131 0.37 -11.33 -15.08
N TYR A 132 1.53 -10.93 -14.58
CA TYR A 132 1.79 -9.56 -14.13
C TYR A 132 2.14 -8.67 -15.33
N LYS A 133 1.69 -7.41 -15.34
CA LYS A 133 1.89 -6.42 -16.43
C LYS A 133 3.33 -6.36 -16.99
N ASN A 134 4.34 -6.72 -16.20
CA ASN A 134 5.75 -6.68 -16.58
C ASN A 134 6.34 -8.06 -16.94
N ASN A 135 5.51 -9.09 -17.07
CA ASN A 135 5.96 -10.46 -17.30
C ASN A 135 5.22 -11.04 -18.51
N GLU A 136 5.95 -11.56 -19.51
CA GLU A 136 5.35 -12.17 -20.71
C GLU A 136 4.83 -13.59 -20.45
N HIS A 137 5.20 -14.18 -19.29
CA HIS A 137 4.81 -15.54 -18.95
C HIS A 137 3.67 -15.54 -17.93
N ASN A 138 2.70 -16.41 -18.15
CA ASN A 138 1.62 -16.66 -17.21
C ASN A 138 2.19 -17.21 -15.90
N VAL A 139 1.71 -16.65 -14.79
CA VAL A 139 1.99 -17.16 -13.43
C VAL A 139 0.93 -18.19 -13.04
N LEU A 140 -0.29 -18.06 -13.55
CA LEU A 140 -1.35 -19.06 -13.42
C LEU A 140 -1.79 -19.46 -14.84
N ASN A 141 -1.89 -20.76 -15.05
CA ASN A 141 -2.21 -21.38 -16.33
C ASN A 141 -3.40 -22.32 -16.14
N HIS A 142 -4.56 -21.97 -16.70
CA HIS A 142 -5.76 -22.81 -16.69
C HIS A 142 -6.05 -23.41 -15.30
N LEU A 143 -5.90 -22.60 -14.23
CA LEU A 143 -6.12 -23.02 -12.87
C LEU A 143 -7.61 -23.36 -12.66
N ASN A 144 -7.88 -24.57 -12.23
CA ASN A 144 -9.21 -25.04 -11.81
C ASN A 144 -9.12 -25.48 -10.36
N LEU A 145 -9.95 -24.86 -9.48
CA LEU A 145 -9.95 -25.16 -8.04
C LEU A 145 -11.34 -24.88 -7.49
N HIS A 146 -11.87 -25.80 -6.71
CA HIS A 146 -13.14 -25.64 -6.00
C HIS A 146 -12.91 -25.70 -4.49
N VAL A 147 -13.40 -24.71 -3.76
CA VAL A 147 -13.29 -24.62 -2.29
C VAL A 147 -14.69 -24.42 -1.70
N LYS A 148 -15.10 -25.33 -0.81
CA LYS A 148 -16.41 -25.26 -0.16
C LYS A 148 -16.45 -24.21 0.94
N ALA A 149 -17.65 -23.70 1.23
CA ALA A 149 -17.85 -22.82 2.37
C ALA A 149 -17.42 -23.49 3.68
N GLY A 150 -16.64 -22.77 4.48
CA GLY A 150 -16.12 -23.25 5.76
C GLY A 150 -14.94 -24.22 5.66
N GLU A 151 -14.43 -24.49 4.46
CA GLU A 151 -13.28 -25.39 4.22
C GLU A 151 -11.95 -24.65 4.35
N THR A 152 -10.99 -25.26 5.02
CA THR A 152 -9.60 -24.78 5.08
C THR A 152 -8.77 -25.47 4.00
N ILE A 153 -8.26 -24.69 3.05
CA ILE A 153 -7.40 -25.17 1.98
C ILE A 153 -5.96 -24.70 2.15
N ALA A 154 -5.01 -25.64 2.14
CA ALA A 154 -3.58 -25.35 2.13
C ALA A 154 -3.04 -25.33 0.69
N LEU A 155 -2.47 -24.22 0.27
CA LEU A 155 -1.76 -24.05 -0.99
C LEU A 155 -0.29 -24.44 -0.77
N VAL A 156 0.17 -25.47 -1.46
CA VAL A 156 1.53 -26.04 -1.34
C VAL A 156 2.19 -26.04 -2.72
N GLY A 157 3.50 -25.91 -2.79
CA GLY A 157 4.26 -25.91 -4.03
C GLY A 157 5.56 -25.13 -3.88
N GLU A 158 6.41 -25.15 -4.89
CA GLU A 158 7.69 -24.45 -4.91
C GLU A 158 7.53 -22.93 -4.82
N SER A 159 8.62 -22.23 -4.49
CA SER A 159 8.64 -20.76 -4.52
C SER A 159 8.41 -20.29 -5.97
N GLY A 160 7.50 -19.33 -6.16
CA GLY A 160 7.15 -18.84 -7.51
C GLY A 160 6.06 -19.64 -8.25
N ALA A 161 5.55 -20.75 -7.70
CA ALA A 161 4.50 -21.57 -8.34
C ALA A 161 3.14 -20.88 -8.52
N GLY A 162 2.93 -19.65 -7.99
CA GLY A 162 1.68 -18.91 -8.13
C GLY A 162 0.79 -18.87 -6.88
N LYS A 163 1.21 -19.42 -5.75
CA LYS A 163 0.41 -19.47 -4.50
C LYS A 163 -0.06 -18.09 -4.02
N SER A 164 0.85 -17.13 -3.89
CA SER A 164 0.51 -15.76 -3.48
C SER A 164 -0.34 -15.03 -4.53
N THR A 165 -0.22 -15.41 -5.81
CA THR A 165 -1.07 -14.89 -6.89
C THR A 165 -2.51 -15.38 -6.70
N ILE A 166 -2.72 -16.65 -6.32
CA ILE A 166 -4.05 -17.18 -5.97
C ILE A 166 -4.65 -16.39 -4.81
N LEU A 167 -3.88 -16.13 -3.74
CA LEU A 167 -4.34 -15.31 -2.62
C LEU A 167 -4.73 -13.89 -3.07
N ASN A 168 -3.95 -13.27 -3.95
CA ASN A 168 -4.25 -11.94 -4.47
C ASN A 168 -5.51 -11.90 -5.33
N LEU A 169 -5.81 -12.97 -6.07
CA LEU A 169 -7.08 -13.13 -6.79
C LEU A 169 -8.26 -13.30 -5.81
N VAL A 170 -8.10 -14.10 -4.75
CA VAL A 170 -9.11 -14.25 -3.68
C VAL A 170 -9.39 -12.90 -3.01
N ILE A 171 -8.36 -12.11 -2.70
CA ILE A 171 -8.52 -10.77 -2.08
C ILE A 171 -9.15 -9.77 -3.07
N GLY A 172 -9.05 -10.04 -4.37
CA GLY A 172 -9.48 -9.13 -5.43
C GLY A 172 -8.49 -8.00 -5.68
N PHE A 173 -7.20 -8.18 -5.37
CA PHE A 173 -6.14 -7.23 -5.75
C PHE A 173 -5.80 -7.31 -7.23
N HIS A 174 -6.01 -8.49 -7.82
CA HIS A 174 -5.86 -8.74 -9.24
C HIS A 174 -7.13 -9.38 -9.80
N GLN A 175 -7.33 -9.24 -11.09
CA GLN A 175 -8.39 -9.90 -11.84
C GLN A 175 -7.77 -10.91 -12.80
N ALA A 176 -8.45 -12.03 -13.04
CA ALA A 176 -8.03 -13.01 -14.02
C ALA A 176 -8.07 -12.40 -15.43
N GLU A 177 -7.10 -12.71 -16.28
CA GLU A 177 -7.08 -12.28 -17.67
C GLU A 177 -7.99 -13.13 -18.54
N SER A 178 -8.04 -14.41 -18.24
CA SER A 178 -9.02 -15.33 -18.82
C SER A 178 -9.52 -16.29 -17.74
N GLY A 179 -10.67 -16.87 -17.97
CA GLY A 179 -11.39 -17.65 -16.97
C GLY A 179 -12.13 -16.76 -15.97
N LYS A 180 -12.51 -17.31 -14.82
CA LYS A 180 -13.28 -16.60 -13.79
C LYS A 180 -12.91 -17.08 -12.40
N VAL A 181 -12.92 -16.14 -11.45
CA VAL A 181 -12.93 -16.43 -10.02
C VAL A 181 -14.31 -16.10 -9.49
N LEU A 182 -15.02 -17.10 -9.04
CA LEU A 182 -16.38 -16.95 -8.51
C LEU A 182 -16.36 -17.02 -6.98
N ILE A 183 -17.18 -16.20 -6.33
CA ILE A 183 -17.55 -16.33 -4.93
C ILE A 183 -19.05 -16.53 -4.81
N ASP A 184 -19.47 -17.61 -4.17
CA ASP A 184 -20.89 -18.01 -4.06
C ASP A 184 -21.60 -18.00 -5.42
N GLY A 185 -20.90 -18.44 -6.49
CA GLY A 185 -21.38 -18.49 -7.87
C GLY A 185 -21.39 -17.14 -8.60
N LYS A 186 -20.91 -16.06 -7.98
CA LYS A 186 -20.84 -14.72 -8.59
C LYS A 186 -19.41 -14.38 -8.99
N ASP A 187 -19.24 -13.86 -10.17
CA ASP A 187 -17.94 -13.45 -10.73
C ASP A 187 -17.36 -12.26 -9.95
N LEU A 188 -16.21 -12.45 -9.30
CA LEU A 188 -15.55 -11.46 -8.45
C LEU A 188 -15.21 -10.16 -9.21
N SER A 189 -14.99 -10.23 -10.52
CA SER A 189 -14.73 -9.06 -11.37
C SER A 189 -15.93 -8.12 -11.48
N LYS A 190 -17.16 -8.63 -11.24
CA LYS A 190 -18.43 -7.90 -11.36
C LYS A 190 -18.99 -7.43 -10.02
N ILE A 191 -18.27 -7.70 -8.93
CA ILE A 191 -18.68 -7.37 -7.56
C ILE A 191 -18.01 -6.08 -7.10
N ASP A 192 -18.75 -5.24 -6.33
CA ASP A 192 -18.15 -4.13 -5.56
C ASP A 192 -17.25 -4.73 -4.46
N LEU A 193 -15.93 -4.73 -4.73
CA LEU A 193 -14.93 -5.34 -3.85
C LEU A 193 -14.88 -4.70 -2.45
N ARG A 194 -15.34 -3.47 -2.28
CA ARG A 194 -15.46 -2.83 -0.95
C ARG A 194 -16.49 -3.55 -0.09
N THR A 195 -17.59 -4.03 -0.67
CA THR A 195 -18.60 -4.81 0.05
C THR A 195 -18.13 -6.23 0.33
N TYR A 196 -17.48 -6.88 -0.63
CA TYR A 196 -16.88 -8.20 -0.47
C TYR A 196 -15.81 -8.21 0.63
N ARG A 197 -14.86 -7.26 0.62
CA ARG A 197 -13.76 -7.20 1.60
C ARG A 197 -14.21 -6.92 3.04
N LYS A 198 -15.47 -6.55 3.28
CA LYS A 198 -16.04 -6.53 4.63
C LYS A 198 -16.15 -7.93 5.23
N HIS A 199 -16.34 -8.94 4.39
CA HIS A 199 -16.44 -10.36 4.77
C HIS A 199 -15.11 -11.12 4.68
N LEU A 200 -14.03 -10.42 4.34
CA LEU A 200 -12.68 -10.98 4.17
C LEU A 200 -11.73 -10.44 5.24
N ALA A 201 -10.89 -11.31 5.78
CA ALA A 201 -9.74 -10.91 6.59
C ALA A 201 -8.44 -11.51 6.04
N VAL A 202 -7.38 -10.74 6.12
CA VAL A 202 -6.04 -11.16 5.68
C VAL A 202 -5.08 -11.08 6.87
N VAL A 203 -4.36 -12.17 7.14
CA VAL A 203 -3.24 -12.19 8.08
C VAL A 203 -1.96 -12.39 7.27
N PRO A 204 -1.19 -11.32 7.03
CA PRO A 204 0.02 -11.39 6.22
C PRO A 204 1.18 -12.06 6.99
N GLN A 205 2.18 -12.51 6.26
CA GLN A 205 3.43 -13.06 6.80
C GLN A 205 4.11 -12.08 7.78
N THR A 206 4.22 -10.82 7.41
CA THR A 206 4.75 -9.77 8.28
C THR A 206 3.60 -8.91 8.80
N SER A 207 3.31 -9.05 10.10
CA SER A 207 2.26 -8.27 10.75
C SER A 207 2.68 -6.83 10.96
N ILE A 208 2.08 -5.92 10.20
CA ILE A 208 2.27 -4.47 10.33
C ILE A 208 1.19 -3.90 11.23
N LEU A 209 1.60 -3.18 12.27
CA LEU A 209 0.71 -2.42 13.13
C LEU A 209 0.76 -0.94 12.76
N PHE A 210 -0.40 -0.30 12.79
CA PHE A 210 -0.51 1.15 12.58
C PHE A 210 -0.10 1.90 13.86
N SER A 211 0.42 3.11 13.68
CA SER A 211 0.71 3.99 14.81
C SER A 211 -0.58 4.25 15.61
N GLY A 212 -0.52 4.04 16.93
CA GLY A 212 -1.68 4.13 17.81
C GLY A 212 -1.56 3.15 18.97
N THR A 213 -2.67 2.90 19.65
CA THR A 213 -2.77 1.96 20.77
C THR A 213 -3.02 0.53 20.28
N ILE A 214 -2.92 -0.45 21.18
CA ILE A 214 -3.31 -1.84 20.89
C ILE A 214 -4.81 -1.88 20.55
N ARG A 215 -5.65 -1.12 21.28
CA ARG A 215 -7.09 -0.99 21.00
C ARG A 215 -7.34 -0.51 19.58
N ASP A 216 -6.72 0.61 19.19
CA ASP A 216 -6.87 1.18 17.84
C ASP A 216 -6.50 0.16 16.76
N ASN A 217 -5.48 -0.64 17.01
CA ASN A 217 -5.04 -1.67 16.08
C ASN A 217 -6.01 -2.83 15.96
N ILE A 218 -6.58 -3.31 17.05
CA ILE A 218 -7.56 -4.41 17.04
C ILE A 218 -8.86 -3.94 16.36
N THR A 219 -9.36 -2.75 16.71
CA THR A 219 -10.64 -2.24 16.21
C THR A 219 -10.54 -1.50 14.88
N TYR A 220 -9.37 -1.53 14.24
CA TYR A 220 -9.12 -0.79 13.00
C TYR A 220 -10.12 -1.14 11.89
N GLY A 221 -10.84 -0.11 11.41
CA GLY A 221 -11.85 -0.25 10.35
C GLY A 221 -13.18 -0.83 10.82
N CYS A 222 -13.40 -0.96 12.13
CA CYS A 222 -14.70 -1.35 12.71
C CYS A 222 -15.34 -0.15 13.41
N GLU A 223 -16.64 0.01 13.22
CA GLU A 223 -17.47 1.01 13.91
C GLU A 223 -18.23 0.34 15.06
N ASN A 224 -18.34 1.03 16.21
CA ASN A 224 -19.18 0.63 17.34
C ASN A 224 -18.87 -0.76 17.94
N VAL A 225 -17.59 -1.11 18.09
CA VAL A 225 -17.18 -2.34 18.77
C VAL A 225 -17.51 -2.25 20.26
N SER A 226 -18.30 -3.18 20.78
CA SER A 226 -18.59 -3.27 22.20
C SER A 226 -17.38 -3.76 23.02
N GLU A 227 -17.33 -3.40 24.28
CA GLU A 227 -16.24 -3.89 25.17
C GLU A 227 -16.29 -5.40 25.35
N GLU A 228 -17.49 -6.00 25.30
CA GLU A 228 -17.67 -7.45 25.38
C GLU A 228 -17.09 -8.16 24.16
N GLU A 229 -17.37 -7.69 22.94
CA GLU A 229 -16.79 -8.21 21.70
C GLU A 229 -15.27 -8.09 21.71
N LEU A 230 -14.75 -6.95 22.15
CA LEU A 230 -13.31 -6.72 22.24
C LEU A 230 -12.67 -7.71 23.23
N GLN A 231 -13.24 -7.93 24.41
CA GLN A 231 -12.74 -8.90 25.38
C GLN A 231 -12.78 -10.34 24.88
N ASN A 232 -13.83 -10.73 24.15
CA ASN A 232 -13.94 -12.04 23.53
C ASN A 232 -12.82 -12.27 22.49
N VAL A 233 -12.57 -11.26 21.65
CA VAL A 233 -11.50 -11.31 20.64
C VAL A 233 -10.10 -11.36 21.29
N ILE A 234 -9.85 -10.57 22.33
CA ILE A 234 -8.61 -10.58 23.10
C ILE A 234 -8.31 -12.00 23.63
N LYS A 235 -9.34 -12.63 24.19
CA LYS A 235 -9.23 -14.00 24.71
C LYS A 235 -8.97 -15.00 23.58
N ALA A 236 -9.73 -14.92 22.48
CA ALA A 236 -9.58 -15.79 21.32
C ALA A 236 -8.21 -15.68 20.64
N ALA A 237 -7.61 -14.48 20.65
CA ALA A 237 -6.27 -14.22 20.10
C ALA A 237 -5.13 -14.47 21.11
N ASN A 238 -5.40 -15.04 22.29
CA ASN A 238 -4.41 -15.26 23.36
C ASN A 238 -3.62 -14.00 23.74
N LEU A 239 -4.30 -12.85 23.85
CA LEU A 239 -3.72 -11.55 24.20
C LEU A 239 -3.93 -11.16 25.67
N SER A 240 -4.77 -11.89 26.44
CA SER A 240 -5.15 -11.52 27.82
C SER A 240 -3.95 -11.28 28.74
N ASP A 241 -2.97 -12.21 28.76
CA ASP A 241 -1.79 -12.11 29.60
C ASP A 241 -0.87 -10.97 29.16
N LEU A 242 -0.74 -10.74 27.86
CA LEU A 242 0.02 -9.60 27.33
C LEU A 242 -0.58 -8.29 27.83
N ILE A 243 -1.89 -8.11 27.63
CA ILE A 243 -2.60 -6.87 27.99
C ILE A 243 -2.53 -6.64 29.50
N ALA A 244 -2.69 -7.69 30.32
CA ALA A 244 -2.57 -7.60 31.78
C ALA A 244 -1.16 -7.23 32.25
N SER A 245 -0.11 -7.59 31.51
CA SER A 245 1.28 -7.29 31.81
C SER A 245 1.68 -5.84 31.49
N LEU A 246 0.89 -5.14 30.66
CA LEU A 246 1.20 -3.80 30.21
C LEU A 246 0.61 -2.74 31.16
N PRO A 247 1.37 -1.68 31.57
CA PRO A 247 0.91 -0.68 32.52
C PRO A 247 -0.35 0.09 32.07
N LYS A 248 -0.56 0.24 30.77
CA LYS A 248 -1.72 0.93 30.19
C LYS A 248 -2.69 -0.04 29.49
N GLY A 249 -2.49 -1.35 29.66
CA GLY A 249 -3.34 -2.35 29.03
C GLY A 249 -3.52 -2.13 27.54
N LEU A 250 -4.77 -2.07 27.07
CA LEU A 250 -5.15 -1.82 25.68
C LEU A 250 -4.74 -0.45 25.14
N ASP A 251 -4.57 0.55 26.02
CA ASP A 251 -4.20 1.91 25.63
C ASP A 251 -2.67 2.09 25.52
N THR A 252 -1.94 0.98 25.53
CA THR A 252 -0.49 0.98 25.31
C THR A 252 -0.18 1.28 23.84
N MET A 253 0.68 2.30 23.61
CA MET A 253 1.15 2.69 22.28
C MET A 253 2.11 1.65 21.71
N VAL A 254 1.80 1.13 20.52
CA VAL A 254 2.61 0.08 19.87
C VAL A 254 3.93 0.59 19.26
N GLY A 255 4.06 1.91 19.05
CA GLY A 255 5.21 2.53 18.36
C GLY A 255 5.12 2.42 16.85
N GLU A 256 6.13 2.92 16.14
CA GLU A 256 6.19 2.80 14.68
C GLU A 256 6.26 1.33 14.28
N HIS A 257 5.35 0.92 13.39
CA HIS A 257 5.21 -0.46 12.91
C HIS A 257 5.16 -1.54 14.02
N GLY A 258 4.78 -1.16 15.25
CA GLY A 258 4.75 -2.08 16.39
C GLY A 258 6.13 -2.41 16.98
N GLY A 259 7.12 -1.52 16.79
CA GLY A 259 8.52 -1.76 17.20
C GLY A 259 8.74 -2.02 18.70
N LYS A 260 7.75 -1.73 19.56
CA LYS A 260 7.79 -2.03 20.99
C LYS A 260 7.33 -3.43 21.37
N LEU A 261 6.86 -4.21 20.41
CA LEU A 261 6.29 -5.53 20.59
C LEU A 261 7.13 -6.61 19.93
N SER A 262 7.13 -7.83 20.48
CA SER A 262 7.75 -8.97 19.82
C SER A 262 7.00 -9.38 18.54
N GLY A 263 7.64 -10.14 17.64
CA GLY A 263 7.01 -10.64 16.43
C GLY A 263 5.71 -11.39 16.69
N GLY A 264 5.73 -12.31 17.67
CA GLY A 264 4.55 -13.06 18.07
C GLY A 264 3.45 -12.24 18.70
N GLN A 265 3.79 -11.16 19.43
CA GLN A 265 2.80 -10.21 19.96
C GLN A 265 2.13 -9.43 18.83
N ARG A 266 2.91 -8.91 17.87
CA ARG A 266 2.34 -8.21 16.70
C ARG A 266 1.41 -9.12 15.91
N GLN A 267 1.79 -10.37 15.72
CA GLN A 267 0.99 -11.32 14.96
C GLN A 267 -0.33 -11.64 15.65
N ARG A 268 -0.34 -11.87 16.97
CA ARG A 268 -1.59 -12.08 17.72
C ARG A 268 -2.51 -10.85 17.69
N ILE A 269 -1.96 -9.63 17.69
CA ILE A 269 -2.76 -8.40 17.51
C ILE A 269 -3.34 -8.35 16.08
N SER A 270 -2.58 -8.77 15.06
CA SER A 270 -3.09 -8.87 13.68
C SER A 270 -4.21 -9.92 13.56
N ILE A 271 -4.09 -11.06 14.25
CA ILE A 271 -5.14 -12.06 14.32
C ILE A 271 -6.38 -11.50 15.04
N ALA A 272 -6.21 -10.76 16.14
CA ALA A 272 -7.31 -10.10 16.83
C ALA A 272 -8.03 -9.08 15.93
N ARG A 273 -7.27 -8.31 15.12
CA ARG A 273 -7.82 -7.41 14.09
C ARG A 273 -8.65 -8.15 13.04
N ALA A 274 -8.26 -9.36 12.70
CA ALA A 274 -9.01 -10.20 11.78
C ALA A 274 -10.30 -10.75 12.46
N LEU A 275 -10.19 -11.24 13.68
CA LEU A 275 -11.31 -11.82 14.47
C LEU A 275 -12.43 -10.82 14.73
N ILE A 276 -12.11 -9.55 15.08
CA ILE A 276 -13.11 -8.53 15.43
C ILE A 276 -14.08 -8.21 14.29
N ARG A 277 -13.66 -8.46 13.04
CA ARG A 277 -14.44 -8.22 11.83
C ARG A 277 -15.43 -9.33 11.51
N ASP A 278 -15.38 -10.45 12.24
CA ASP A 278 -16.14 -11.69 11.97
C ASP A 278 -16.20 -12.07 10.48
N PRO A 279 -15.04 -12.29 9.83
CA PRO A 279 -14.99 -12.57 8.41
C PRO A 279 -15.57 -13.95 8.08
N LYS A 280 -16.08 -14.12 6.85
CA LYS A 280 -16.47 -15.42 6.31
C LYS A 280 -15.35 -16.08 5.51
N VAL A 281 -14.45 -15.27 5.00
CA VAL A 281 -13.29 -15.70 4.22
C VAL A 281 -12.01 -15.21 4.88
N ILE A 282 -11.01 -16.08 5.01
CA ILE A 282 -9.73 -15.77 5.61
C ILE A 282 -8.62 -16.12 4.63
N VAL A 283 -7.64 -15.24 4.54
CA VAL A 283 -6.41 -15.45 3.79
C VAL A 283 -5.23 -15.38 4.76
N LEU A 284 -4.46 -16.47 4.85
CA LEU A 284 -3.27 -16.60 5.69
C LEU A 284 -2.05 -16.78 4.80
N ASP A 285 -1.13 -15.82 4.84
CA ASP A 285 0.13 -15.91 4.12
C ASP A 285 1.26 -16.20 5.14
N GLU A 286 1.73 -17.44 5.20
CA GLU A 286 2.86 -17.91 6.01
C GLU A 286 2.92 -17.38 7.47
N ALA A 287 1.80 -17.41 8.17
CA ALA A 287 1.59 -16.71 9.44
C ALA A 287 2.48 -17.15 10.64
N THR A 288 3.46 -18.04 10.49
CA THR A 288 4.20 -18.62 11.63
C THR A 288 5.73 -18.69 11.47
N SER A 289 6.35 -18.02 10.50
CA SER A 289 7.79 -18.06 10.27
C SER A 289 8.60 -17.32 11.38
N ALA A 290 9.72 -17.92 11.83
CA ALA A 290 10.76 -17.33 12.68
C ALA A 290 10.35 -16.92 14.13
N LEU A 291 9.53 -17.74 14.83
CA LEU A 291 9.08 -17.47 16.20
C LEU A 291 9.63 -18.53 17.20
N ASP A 292 9.71 -18.14 18.48
CA ASP A 292 10.00 -19.07 19.56
C ASP A 292 8.83 -20.04 19.79
N SER A 293 9.11 -21.26 20.31
CA SER A 293 8.13 -22.34 20.45
C SER A 293 6.91 -21.98 21.31
N ILE A 294 7.05 -21.09 22.30
CA ILE A 294 5.93 -20.66 23.15
C ILE A 294 5.01 -19.72 22.38
N SER A 295 5.58 -18.71 21.72
CA SER A 295 4.82 -17.77 20.87
C SER A 295 4.13 -18.51 19.73
N GLU A 296 4.80 -19.49 19.12
CA GLU A 296 4.24 -20.32 18.05
C GLU A 296 2.97 -21.06 18.50
N LYS A 297 2.99 -21.71 19.68
CA LYS A 297 1.82 -22.41 20.22
C LYS A 297 0.63 -21.47 20.45
N LEU A 298 0.88 -20.29 21.00
CA LEU A 298 -0.16 -19.29 21.24
C LEU A 298 -0.76 -18.75 19.94
N ILE A 299 0.08 -18.55 18.92
CA ILE A 299 -0.37 -18.11 17.59
C ILE A 299 -1.18 -19.20 16.90
N GLN A 300 -0.72 -20.47 16.96
CA GLN A 300 -1.46 -21.58 16.37
C GLN A 300 -2.86 -21.72 16.98
N GLN A 301 -2.99 -21.59 18.29
CA GLN A 301 -4.28 -21.60 18.97
C GLN A 301 -5.17 -20.42 18.51
N ALA A 302 -4.59 -19.23 18.37
CA ALA A 302 -5.32 -18.06 17.89
C ALA A 302 -5.75 -18.21 16.41
N LEU A 303 -4.91 -18.83 15.56
CA LEU A 303 -5.25 -19.15 14.18
C LEU A 303 -6.37 -20.19 14.10
N ASN A 304 -6.33 -21.24 14.93
CA ASN A 304 -7.40 -22.25 14.97
C ASN A 304 -8.75 -21.59 15.33
N ASN A 305 -8.77 -20.69 16.32
CA ASN A 305 -9.97 -19.93 16.68
C ASN A 305 -10.42 -18.99 15.53
N LEU A 306 -9.47 -18.46 14.75
CA LEU A 306 -9.80 -17.60 13.63
C LEU A 306 -10.41 -18.41 12.47
N THR A 307 -9.88 -19.59 12.16
CA THR A 307 -10.29 -20.39 10.99
C THR A 307 -11.56 -21.21 11.20
N GLU A 308 -11.96 -21.45 12.45
CA GLU A 308 -13.12 -22.28 12.80
C GLU A 308 -14.41 -21.83 12.10
N GLY A 309 -14.99 -22.69 11.28
CA GLY A 309 -16.22 -22.46 10.55
C GLY A 309 -16.13 -21.40 9.43
N ARG A 310 -14.93 -21.03 9.00
CA ARG A 310 -14.69 -20.01 7.97
C ARG A 310 -13.89 -20.58 6.81
N THR A 311 -14.22 -20.15 5.60
CA THR A 311 -13.45 -20.53 4.40
C THR A 311 -12.06 -19.93 4.49
N THR A 312 -11.03 -20.76 4.50
CA THR A 312 -9.67 -20.31 4.75
C THR A 312 -8.70 -20.76 3.66
N PHE A 313 -8.00 -19.80 3.06
CA PHE A 313 -6.88 -20.04 2.15
C PHE A 313 -5.57 -19.83 2.91
N ILE A 314 -4.70 -20.85 2.95
CA ILE A 314 -3.43 -20.80 3.66
C ILE A 314 -2.29 -21.13 2.70
N VAL A 315 -1.31 -20.23 2.57
CA VAL A 315 0.00 -20.60 2.01
C VAL A 315 0.80 -21.24 3.13
N ALA A 316 1.01 -22.56 3.03
CA ALA A 316 1.60 -23.32 4.09
C ALA A 316 3.04 -23.76 3.74
N HIS A 317 3.97 -23.41 4.63
CA HIS A 317 5.36 -23.86 4.61
C HIS A 317 5.68 -24.83 5.76
N ARG A 318 4.75 -24.99 6.73
CA ARG A 318 4.93 -25.89 7.87
C ARG A 318 4.03 -27.12 7.78
N LEU A 319 4.62 -28.26 8.10
CA LEU A 319 3.94 -29.55 8.03
C LEU A 319 2.70 -29.62 8.94
N SER A 320 2.73 -28.99 10.12
CA SER A 320 1.58 -28.90 11.03
C SER A 320 0.38 -28.23 10.38
N THR A 321 0.59 -27.07 9.77
CA THR A 321 -0.46 -26.31 9.09
C THR A 321 -1.05 -27.06 7.89
N ILE A 322 -0.19 -27.77 7.14
CA ILE A 322 -0.61 -28.59 6.00
C ILE A 322 -1.47 -29.78 6.45
N ARG A 323 -1.12 -30.39 7.58
CA ARG A 323 -1.80 -31.59 8.11
C ARG A 323 -3.19 -31.25 8.68
N ASP A 324 -3.33 -30.06 9.26
CA ASP A 324 -4.56 -29.60 9.90
C ASP A 324 -5.58 -29.01 8.88
N ALA A 325 -5.19 -28.84 7.61
CA ALA A 325 -6.08 -28.35 6.55
C ALA A 325 -7.05 -29.46 6.08
N ASP A 326 -8.29 -29.07 5.76
CA ASP A 326 -9.31 -30.00 5.22
C ASP A 326 -8.90 -30.52 3.84
N ARG A 327 -8.29 -29.65 3.02
CA ARG A 327 -7.81 -29.95 1.68
C ARG A 327 -6.44 -29.30 1.43
N ILE A 328 -5.70 -29.95 0.56
CA ILE A 328 -4.41 -29.48 0.07
C ILE A 328 -4.52 -29.34 -1.44
N ALA A 329 -4.11 -28.20 -1.97
CA ALA A 329 -3.92 -27.97 -3.39
C ALA A 329 -2.42 -27.82 -3.68
N VAL A 330 -1.88 -28.70 -4.47
CA VAL A 330 -0.49 -28.64 -4.92
C VAL A 330 -0.45 -27.78 -6.18
N ILE A 331 0.32 -26.70 -6.11
CA ILE A 331 0.45 -25.76 -7.21
C ILE A 331 1.85 -25.90 -7.82
N ALA A 332 1.88 -26.25 -9.11
CA ALA A 332 3.10 -26.33 -9.88
C ALA A 332 2.88 -25.71 -11.27
N ASP A 333 3.84 -24.92 -11.72
CA ASP A 333 3.81 -24.21 -13.01
C ASP A 333 2.48 -23.47 -13.31
N GLY A 334 1.88 -22.92 -12.25
CA GLY A 334 0.61 -22.19 -12.34
C GLY A 334 -0.65 -23.07 -12.43
N HIS A 335 -0.54 -24.39 -12.31
CA HIS A 335 -1.66 -25.34 -12.32
C HIS A 335 -1.89 -25.95 -10.93
N CYS A 336 -3.10 -26.40 -10.66
CA CYS A 336 -3.37 -27.30 -9.53
C CYS A 336 -3.14 -28.73 -10.01
N THR A 337 -2.01 -29.35 -9.65
CA THR A 337 -1.60 -30.68 -10.11
C THR A 337 -2.18 -31.78 -9.25
N GLU A 338 -2.34 -31.55 -7.96
CA GLU A 338 -2.93 -32.48 -7.02
C GLU A 338 -3.88 -31.76 -6.06
N TYR A 339 -5.00 -32.40 -5.74
CA TYR A 339 -6.00 -31.87 -4.81
C TYR A 339 -6.62 -33.00 -4.00
N GLY A 340 -6.56 -32.90 -2.68
CA GLY A 340 -7.07 -33.95 -1.79
C GLY A 340 -6.80 -33.68 -0.31
N THR A 341 -7.15 -34.62 0.54
CA THR A 341 -6.76 -34.62 1.96
C THR A 341 -5.28 -35.02 2.09
N TYR A 342 -4.71 -34.75 3.26
CA TYR A 342 -3.33 -35.13 3.56
C TYR A 342 -3.06 -36.63 3.32
N ASP A 343 -3.98 -37.49 3.80
CA ASP A 343 -3.82 -38.95 3.69
C ASP A 343 -3.99 -39.45 2.25
N GLU A 344 -4.91 -38.88 1.49
CA GLU A 344 -5.11 -39.18 0.07
C GLU A 344 -3.84 -38.85 -0.75
N LEU A 345 -3.27 -37.66 -0.56
CA LEU A 345 -2.09 -37.21 -1.30
C LEU A 345 -0.83 -37.99 -0.88
N MET A 346 -0.70 -38.37 0.41
CA MET A 346 0.38 -39.21 0.88
C MET A 346 0.31 -40.63 0.29
N ALA A 347 -0.90 -41.15 0.10
CA ALA A 347 -1.12 -42.50 -0.51
C ALA A 347 -0.83 -42.46 -2.01
N LEU A 348 -1.10 -41.33 -2.69
CA LEU A 348 -0.84 -41.15 -4.12
C LEU A 348 0.66 -41.21 -4.46
N LYS A 349 1.53 -40.86 -3.51
CA LYS A 349 3.00 -40.77 -3.68
C LYS A 349 3.41 -39.88 -4.87
N GLY A 350 2.64 -38.87 -5.14
CA GLY A 350 2.86 -37.93 -6.23
C GLY A 350 3.76 -36.76 -5.84
N GLU A 351 3.47 -35.60 -6.37
CA GLU A 351 4.25 -34.36 -6.20
C GLU A 351 4.23 -33.88 -4.73
N PHE A 352 3.07 -33.93 -4.05
CA PHE A 352 2.95 -33.63 -2.63
C PHE A 352 3.89 -34.50 -1.76
N TYR A 353 3.93 -35.79 -2.02
CA TYR A 353 4.79 -36.69 -1.29
C TYR A 353 6.28 -36.35 -1.48
N GLN A 354 6.70 -35.99 -2.70
CA GLN A 354 8.08 -35.59 -2.99
C GLN A 354 8.44 -34.28 -2.29
N LEU A 355 7.57 -33.27 -2.35
CA LEU A 355 7.75 -31.99 -1.64
C LEU A 355 7.94 -32.19 -0.14
N LYS A 356 7.16 -33.10 0.44
CA LYS A 356 7.28 -33.42 1.87
C LYS A 356 8.63 -34.07 2.22
N GLN A 357 9.16 -34.96 1.37
CA GLN A 357 10.47 -35.61 1.64
C GLN A 357 11.62 -34.60 1.61
N ILE A 358 11.53 -33.56 0.83
CA ILE A 358 12.54 -32.48 0.75
C ILE A 358 12.49 -31.57 1.99
N GLN A 359 11.31 -31.44 2.62
CA GLN A 359 11.11 -30.57 3.81
C GLN A 359 11.30 -31.28 5.15
N SER A 360 11.48 -32.60 5.16
CA SER A 360 11.74 -33.43 6.35
C SER A 360 13.24 -33.61 6.60
#